data_cc67cacfd9ee2e73beae70f0de5be4af
#
_entry.id   cc67cacfd9ee2e73beae70f0de5be4af
#
_cell.length_a   1.000
_cell.length_b   1.000
_cell.length_c   1.000
_cell.angle_alpha   90.00
_cell.angle_beta   90.00
_cell.angle_gamma   90.00
#
_symmetry.space_group_name_H-M   'P 1'
#
loop_
_entity.id
_entity.type
_entity.pdbx_description
1 polymer ?
#
loop_
_entity_poly.entity_id
_entity_poly.type
_entity_poly.pdbx_seq_one_letter_code
_entity_poly.pdbx_strand_id
1 'polypeptide(L)'
;MNNAKRLNDLISFVAQSTARARGLLIPISGGSDSALAFWLLNQACGQKCLGIFCGQDLRCKEWFENTGSIRLVEQPTFLSDRETARWALFHDLSLCENRWLVGTRNRSEDVFGTFSLASRIATFLPIVGVWKSDVMQLCEYVGIPTEITESSRRADPDCGRPAELAEIPLECIDIFLKAKLKMRTMRGLTRAQIAYLEHVFEANNFRHDLPVKGPV
;
A
#
# COMPACT_ATOMS: atom_id res chain seq x y z
N MET A 1 -13.49 11.32 -12.02
CA MET A 1 -14.25 10.03 -12.05
C MET A 1 -15.03 9.94 -10.74
N ASN A 2 -16.28 9.45 -10.74
CA ASN A 2 -17.11 9.36 -9.53
C ASN A 2 -16.52 8.30 -8.58
N ASN A 3 -16.29 8.64 -7.29
CA ASN A 3 -15.71 7.74 -6.28
C ASN A 3 -16.54 6.47 -6.10
N ALA A 4 -17.87 6.57 -6.13
CA ALA A 4 -18.76 5.40 -6.03
C ALA A 4 -18.51 4.39 -7.16
N LYS A 5 -18.41 4.86 -8.42
CA LYS A 5 -18.11 3.99 -9.55
C LYS A 5 -16.74 3.33 -9.40
N ARG A 6 -15.71 4.11 -9.04
CA ARG A 6 -14.35 3.60 -8.84
C ARG A 6 -14.29 2.52 -7.76
N LEU A 7 -14.99 2.71 -6.64
CA LEU A 7 -15.08 1.70 -5.58
C LEU A 7 -15.77 0.43 -6.05
N ASN A 8 -16.91 0.56 -6.75
CA ASN A 8 -17.61 -0.61 -7.30
C ASN A 8 -16.74 -1.39 -8.29
N ASP A 9 -15.98 -0.69 -9.15
CA ASP A 9 -15.04 -1.32 -10.08
C ASP A 9 -13.93 -2.06 -9.32
N LEU A 10 -13.36 -1.46 -8.25
CA LEU A 10 -12.35 -2.10 -7.41
C LEU A 10 -12.90 -3.31 -6.64
N ILE A 11 -14.07 -3.20 -6.02
CA ILE A 11 -14.73 -4.31 -5.32
C ILE A 11 -14.98 -5.47 -6.29
N SER A 12 -15.51 -5.19 -7.47
CA SER A 12 -15.76 -6.19 -8.51
C SER A 12 -14.46 -6.85 -8.98
N PHE A 13 -13.41 -6.08 -9.20
CA PHE A 13 -12.08 -6.59 -9.54
C PHE A 13 -11.53 -7.52 -8.44
N VAL A 14 -11.62 -7.12 -7.17
CA VAL A 14 -11.17 -7.93 -6.04
C VAL A 14 -11.97 -9.24 -5.99
N ALA A 15 -13.30 -9.19 -6.04
CA ALA A 15 -14.16 -10.36 -5.98
C ALA A 15 -13.85 -11.38 -7.10
N GLN A 16 -13.69 -10.91 -8.34
CA GLN A 16 -13.37 -11.75 -9.49
C GLN A 16 -11.96 -12.36 -9.38
N SER A 17 -10.96 -11.52 -9.07
CA SER A 17 -9.55 -11.95 -9.03
C SER A 17 -9.30 -12.95 -7.92
N THR A 18 -10.01 -12.85 -6.80
CA THR A 18 -9.79 -13.70 -5.61
C THR A 18 -10.81 -14.84 -5.47
N ALA A 19 -11.64 -15.06 -6.48
CA ALA A 19 -12.70 -16.09 -6.45
C ALA A 19 -12.17 -17.49 -6.09
N ARG A 20 -10.95 -17.84 -6.56
CA ARG A 20 -10.29 -19.14 -6.31
C ARG A 20 -9.46 -19.18 -5.01
N ALA A 21 -9.26 -18.04 -4.35
CA ALA A 21 -8.54 -18.00 -3.08
C ALA A 21 -9.38 -18.63 -1.96
N ARG A 22 -8.78 -19.52 -1.16
CA ARG A 22 -9.41 -20.05 0.04
C ARG A 22 -9.55 -19.00 1.13
N GLY A 23 -8.58 -18.09 1.22
CA GLY A 23 -8.57 -16.95 2.11
C GLY A 23 -7.56 -15.92 1.65
N LEU A 24 -7.64 -14.74 2.25
CA LEU A 24 -6.75 -13.61 2.01
C LEU A 24 -6.13 -13.20 3.35
N LEU A 25 -4.83 -12.95 3.36
CA LEU A 25 -4.11 -12.40 4.49
C LEU A 25 -3.54 -11.05 4.08
N ILE A 26 -3.92 -9.99 4.77
CA ILE A 26 -3.44 -8.64 4.49
C ILE A 26 -2.69 -8.06 5.68
N PRO A 27 -1.42 -7.62 5.50
CA PRO A 27 -0.72 -6.82 6.48
C PRO A 27 -1.42 -5.48 6.71
N ILE A 28 -1.69 -5.15 7.97
CA ILE A 28 -2.24 -3.86 8.38
C ILE A 28 -1.10 -3.06 9.00
N SER A 29 -0.82 -1.86 8.48
CA SER A 29 0.19 -0.94 9.04
C SER A 29 -0.43 0.19 9.86
N GLY A 30 -1.77 0.34 9.84
CA GLY A 30 -2.46 1.51 10.40
C GLY A 30 -2.37 2.75 9.51
N GLY A 31 -1.89 2.63 8.27
CA GLY A 31 -1.88 3.69 7.25
C GLY A 31 -3.00 3.54 6.23
N SER A 32 -3.24 4.59 5.43
CA SER A 32 -4.36 4.70 4.49
C SER A 32 -4.41 3.60 3.43
N ASP A 33 -3.25 3.15 2.91
CA ASP A 33 -3.20 2.13 1.87
C ASP A 33 -3.67 0.77 2.40
N SER A 34 -3.17 0.38 3.57
CA SER A 34 -3.58 -0.87 4.22
C SER A 34 -5.04 -0.81 4.68
N ALA A 35 -5.52 0.35 5.15
CA ALA A 35 -6.90 0.53 5.56
C ALA A 35 -7.87 0.44 4.38
N LEU A 36 -7.58 1.15 3.27
CA LEU A 36 -8.41 1.07 2.05
C LEU A 36 -8.42 -0.34 1.48
N ALA A 37 -7.25 -0.98 1.35
CA ALA A 37 -7.16 -2.34 0.84
C ALA A 37 -7.93 -3.34 1.73
N PHE A 38 -7.79 -3.24 3.06
CA PHE A 38 -8.54 -4.07 4.01
C PHE A 38 -10.05 -3.87 3.89
N TRP A 39 -10.51 -2.62 3.79
CA TRP A 39 -11.91 -2.30 3.57
C TRP A 39 -12.43 -2.92 2.27
N LEU A 40 -11.73 -2.72 1.14
CA LEU A 40 -12.11 -3.28 -0.17
C LEU A 40 -12.22 -4.81 -0.14
N LEU A 41 -11.26 -5.49 0.50
CA LEU A 41 -11.26 -6.95 0.65
C LEU A 41 -12.46 -7.44 1.45
N ASN A 42 -12.82 -6.75 2.54
CA ASN A 42 -13.98 -7.13 3.35
C ASN A 42 -15.30 -6.88 2.63
N GLN A 43 -15.41 -5.79 1.84
CA GLN A 43 -16.59 -5.56 0.98
C GLN A 43 -16.72 -6.64 -0.10
N ALA A 44 -15.61 -7.09 -0.69
CA ALA A 44 -15.62 -8.06 -1.79
C ALA A 44 -15.71 -9.52 -1.35
N CYS A 45 -15.07 -9.88 -0.22
CA CYS A 45 -14.82 -11.28 0.17
C CYS A 45 -15.27 -11.61 1.60
N GLY A 46 -15.63 -10.61 2.41
CA GLY A 46 -16.11 -10.79 3.78
C GLY A 46 -15.16 -11.62 4.64
N GLN A 47 -15.66 -12.67 5.27
CA GLN A 47 -14.92 -13.51 6.22
C GLN A 47 -13.70 -14.24 5.65
N LYS A 48 -13.49 -14.23 4.33
CA LYS A 48 -12.25 -14.78 3.74
C LYS A 48 -11.03 -13.91 4.01
N CYS A 49 -11.21 -12.63 4.37
CA CYS A 49 -10.13 -11.69 4.64
C CYS A 49 -9.72 -11.72 6.11
N LEU A 50 -8.42 -11.81 6.37
CA LEU A 50 -7.82 -11.69 7.69
C LEU A 50 -6.74 -10.61 7.66
N GLY A 51 -6.93 -9.55 8.44
CA GLY A 51 -5.92 -8.52 8.68
C GLY A 51 -4.92 -8.97 9.74
N ILE A 52 -3.63 -8.78 9.49
CA ILE A 52 -2.56 -9.06 10.46
C ILE A 52 -1.82 -7.76 10.78
N PHE A 53 -1.72 -7.44 12.06
CA PHE A 53 -0.92 -6.33 12.56
C PHE A 53 0.22 -6.85 13.45
N CYS A 54 1.45 -6.43 13.15
CA CYS A 54 2.62 -6.70 13.99
C CYS A 54 2.78 -5.61 15.04
N GLY A 55 2.45 -5.92 16.30
CA GLY A 55 2.48 -5.01 17.43
C GLY A 55 1.21 -5.08 18.26
N GLN A 56 1.11 -4.21 19.25
CA GLN A 56 -0.04 -4.14 20.16
C GLN A 56 -0.88 -2.88 19.94
N ASP A 57 -0.25 -1.79 19.51
CA ASP A 57 -0.86 -0.46 19.42
C ASP A 57 -1.31 -0.11 17.99
N LEU A 58 -2.26 -0.87 17.47
CA LEU A 58 -2.87 -0.56 16.17
C LEU A 58 -3.70 0.71 16.26
N ARG A 59 -3.33 1.73 15.47
CA ARG A 59 -4.10 2.98 15.37
C ARG A 59 -5.52 2.70 14.89
N CYS A 60 -6.51 3.29 15.55
CA CYS A 60 -7.94 3.08 15.25
C CYS A 60 -8.33 1.60 15.21
N LYS A 61 -7.82 0.80 16.14
CA LYS A 61 -8.05 -0.65 16.23
C LYS A 61 -9.53 -1.02 16.11
N GLU A 62 -10.39 -0.30 16.82
CA GLU A 62 -11.86 -0.52 16.80
C GLU A 62 -12.43 -0.40 15.38
N TRP A 63 -11.96 0.55 14.57
CA TRP A 63 -12.40 0.68 13.19
C TRP A 63 -12.04 -0.56 12.36
N PHE A 64 -10.82 -1.11 12.55
CA PHE A 64 -10.42 -2.34 11.87
C PHE A 64 -11.26 -3.55 12.32
N GLU A 65 -11.51 -3.70 13.62
CA GLU A 65 -12.34 -4.78 14.20
C GLU A 65 -13.79 -4.71 13.70
N ASN A 66 -14.35 -3.51 13.56
CA ASN A 66 -15.68 -3.30 12.99
C ASN A 66 -15.73 -3.51 11.46
N THR A 67 -14.61 -3.35 10.76
CA THR A 67 -14.51 -3.56 9.31
C THR A 67 -14.38 -5.04 8.96
N GLY A 68 -13.65 -5.82 9.74
CA GLY A 68 -13.42 -7.24 9.47
C GLY A 68 -12.56 -7.95 10.49
N SER A 69 -12.24 -9.20 10.23
CA SER A 69 -11.40 -10.02 11.13
C SER A 69 -9.97 -9.52 11.14
N ILE A 70 -9.42 -9.28 12.33
CA ILE A 70 -8.01 -8.94 12.52
C ILE A 70 -7.35 -9.84 13.54
N ARG A 71 -6.03 -10.00 13.44
CA ARG A 71 -5.18 -10.67 14.41
C ARG A 71 -3.97 -9.80 14.70
N LEU A 72 -3.68 -9.59 15.98
CA LEU A 72 -2.45 -8.97 16.44
C LEU A 72 -1.40 -10.08 16.66
N VAL A 73 -0.19 -9.84 16.20
CA VAL A 73 0.96 -10.75 16.37
C VAL A 73 2.14 -9.96 16.93
N GLU A 74 3.03 -10.62 17.63
CA GLU A 74 4.25 -9.99 18.11
C GLU A 74 5.16 -9.56 16.96
N GLN A 75 5.88 -8.47 17.16
CA GLN A 75 6.90 -8.00 16.21
C GLN A 75 8.00 -9.07 16.14
N PRO A 76 8.28 -9.65 14.96
CA PRO A 76 9.32 -10.65 14.84
C PRO A 76 10.70 -10.02 15.04
N THR A 77 11.58 -10.75 15.76
CA THR A 77 12.93 -10.29 16.13
C THR A 77 14.04 -11.14 15.52
N PHE A 78 13.69 -12.11 14.67
CA PHE A 78 14.65 -13.06 14.10
C PHE A 78 15.54 -12.50 12.98
N LEU A 79 15.23 -11.30 12.47
CA LEU A 79 16.05 -10.57 11.49
C LEU A 79 16.33 -9.16 12.01
N SER A 80 17.49 -8.60 11.62
CA SER A 80 17.90 -7.24 11.98
C SER A 80 17.01 -6.18 11.30
N ASP A 81 16.59 -6.41 10.06
CA ASP A 81 15.66 -5.54 9.37
C ASP A 81 14.21 -5.90 9.72
N ARG A 82 13.54 -4.98 10.41
CA ARG A 82 12.17 -5.16 10.90
C ARG A 82 11.14 -5.36 9.78
N GLU A 83 11.31 -4.66 8.68
CA GLU A 83 10.41 -4.74 7.54
C GLU A 83 10.48 -6.13 6.89
N THR A 84 11.70 -6.61 6.61
CA THR A 84 11.93 -7.96 6.08
C THR A 84 11.41 -9.03 7.03
N ALA A 85 11.63 -8.87 8.34
CA ALA A 85 11.13 -9.82 9.35
C ALA A 85 9.58 -9.89 9.34
N ARG A 86 8.90 -8.77 9.24
CA ARG A 86 7.43 -8.71 9.12
C ARG A 86 6.94 -9.42 7.87
N TRP A 87 7.54 -9.14 6.70
CA TRP A 87 7.12 -9.78 5.45
C TRP A 87 7.39 -11.28 5.44
N ALA A 88 8.50 -11.73 6.04
CA ALA A 88 8.78 -13.16 6.21
C ALA A 88 7.71 -13.85 7.07
N LEU A 89 7.31 -13.24 8.20
CA LEU A 89 6.22 -13.73 9.04
C LEU A 89 4.89 -13.78 8.28
N PHE A 90 4.53 -12.73 7.55
CA PHE A 90 3.27 -12.70 6.79
C PHE A 90 3.24 -13.78 5.70
N HIS A 91 4.37 -14.00 5.05
CA HIS A 91 4.50 -15.05 4.04
C HIS A 91 4.33 -16.44 4.65
N ASP A 92 5.02 -16.71 5.76
CA ASP A 92 4.89 -17.98 6.49
C ASP A 92 3.44 -18.23 6.93
N LEU A 93 2.81 -17.27 7.58
CA LEU A 93 1.40 -17.37 7.97
C LEU A 93 0.48 -17.60 6.77
N SER A 94 0.73 -16.94 5.65
CA SER A 94 -0.09 -17.10 4.44
C SER A 94 -0.01 -18.52 3.87
N LEU A 95 1.18 -19.14 3.89
CA LEU A 95 1.40 -20.51 3.47
C LEU A 95 0.76 -21.51 4.45
N CYS A 96 1.02 -21.35 5.75
CA CYS A 96 0.49 -22.23 6.79
C CYS A 96 -1.06 -22.25 6.81
N GLU A 97 -1.69 -21.10 6.56
CA GLU A 97 -3.17 -20.99 6.56
C GLU A 97 -3.78 -21.12 5.15
N ASN A 98 -2.99 -21.40 4.13
CA ASN A 98 -3.43 -21.51 2.74
C ASN A 98 -4.23 -20.27 2.28
N ARG A 99 -3.67 -19.09 2.55
CA ARG A 99 -4.22 -17.78 2.17
C ARG A 99 -3.31 -17.10 1.16
N TRP A 100 -3.89 -16.32 0.26
CA TRP A 100 -3.09 -15.43 -0.58
C TRP A 100 -2.61 -14.23 0.24
N LEU A 101 -1.31 -13.95 0.14
CA LEU A 101 -0.73 -12.76 0.77
C LEU A 101 -1.03 -11.52 -0.05
N VAL A 102 -1.69 -10.56 0.55
CA VAL A 102 -2.09 -9.30 -0.09
C VAL A 102 -1.08 -8.21 0.23
N GLY A 103 -0.61 -7.51 -0.79
CA GLY A 103 0.20 -6.31 -0.63
C GLY A 103 -0.66 -5.05 -0.78
N THR A 104 -0.20 -3.97 -0.16
CA THR A 104 -0.93 -2.71 -0.08
C THR A 104 -0.31 -1.59 -0.91
N ARG A 105 0.63 -1.95 -1.83
CA ARG A 105 1.28 -1.00 -2.73
C ARG A 105 0.25 -0.30 -3.60
N ASN A 106 0.32 1.03 -3.64
CA ASN A 106 -0.45 1.88 -4.53
C ASN A 106 0.32 2.23 -5.81
N ARG A 107 -0.32 2.92 -6.76
CA ARG A 107 0.27 3.27 -8.05
C ARG A 107 1.45 4.24 -7.91
N SER A 108 1.38 5.17 -6.98
CA SER A 108 2.45 6.15 -6.78
C SER A 108 3.72 5.48 -6.26
N GLU A 109 3.61 4.58 -5.30
CA GLU A 109 4.74 3.78 -4.82
C GLU A 109 5.29 2.84 -5.89
N ASP A 110 4.41 2.20 -6.65
CA ASP A 110 4.79 1.30 -7.73
C ASP A 110 5.60 2.02 -8.80
N VAL A 111 5.11 3.18 -9.30
CA VAL A 111 5.80 3.98 -10.31
C VAL A 111 7.05 4.66 -9.76
N PHE A 112 7.03 5.12 -8.52
CA PHE A 112 8.16 5.82 -7.89
C PHE A 112 9.27 4.86 -7.42
N GLY A 113 8.97 3.57 -7.29
CA GLY A 113 9.90 2.58 -6.76
C GLY A 113 10.13 2.66 -5.25
N THR A 114 9.32 3.41 -4.50
CA THR A 114 9.46 3.62 -3.05
C THR A 114 8.79 2.56 -2.19
N PHE A 115 8.63 1.35 -2.70
CA PHE A 115 8.08 0.22 -1.97
C PHE A 115 9.18 -0.66 -1.37
N SER A 116 8.88 -1.35 -0.28
CA SER A 116 9.77 -2.38 0.27
C SER A 116 9.98 -3.53 -0.71
N LEU A 117 11.24 -3.92 -0.94
CA LEU A 117 11.56 -5.10 -1.77
C LEU A 117 11.00 -6.38 -1.17
N ALA A 118 10.93 -6.49 0.15
CA ALA A 118 10.32 -7.63 0.84
C ALA A 118 8.83 -7.78 0.51
N SER A 119 8.12 -6.69 0.20
CA SER A 119 6.70 -6.72 -0.18
C SER A 119 6.43 -7.39 -1.54
N ARG A 120 7.48 -7.68 -2.33
CA ARG A 120 7.34 -8.34 -3.64
C ARG A 120 6.88 -9.79 -3.57
N ILE A 121 6.92 -10.41 -2.39
CA ILE A 121 6.35 -11.74 -2.16
C ILE A 121 4.82 -11.77 -2.13
N ALA A 122 4.18 -10.60 -2.09
CA ALA A 122 2.72 -10.52 -2.12
C ALA A 122 2.15 -11.15 -3.41
N THR A 123 1.11 -11.96 -3.23
CA THR A 123 0.43 -12.68 -4.31
C THR A 123 -0.60 -11.80 -5.04
N PHE A 124 -1.18 -10.83 -4.35
CA PHE A 124 -2.25 -9.98 -4.85
C PHE A 124 -2.09 -8.52 -4.41
N LEU A 125 -2.27 -7.58 -5.33
CA LEU A 125 -2.11 -6.14 -5.14
C LEU A 125 -3.39 -5.39 -5.55
N PRO A 126 -4.39 -5.24 -4.67
CA PRO A 126 -5.72 -4.71 -5.03
C PRO A 126 -5.72 -3.25 -5.46
N ILE A 127 -4.78 -2.43 -4.96
CA ILE A 127 -4.75 -0.99 -5.20
C ILE A 127 -3.53 -0.51 -6.00
N VAL A 128 -2.77 -1.42 -6.61
CA VAL A 128 -1.55 -1.05 -7.37
C VAL A 128 -1.83 -0.14 -8.58
N GLY A 129 -3.06 -0.11 -9.06
CA GLY A 129 -3.51 0.81 -10.12
C GLY A 129 -4.05 2.15 -9.61
N VAL A 130 -4.15 2.36 -8.29
CA VAL A 130 -4.76 3.55 -7.67
C VAL A 130 -3.67 4.53 -7.22
N TRP A 131 -3.72 5.78 -7.70
CA TRP A 131 -2.79 6.82 -7.28
C TRP A 131 -2.97 7.18 -5.81
N LYS A 132 -1.90 7.60 -5.12
CA LYS A 132 -1.97 7.92 -3.68
C LYS A 132 -2.99 9.01 -3.36
N SER A 133 -3.08 10.04 -4.19
CA SER A 133 -4.10 11.08 -4.06
C SER A 133 -5.53 10.52 -4.18
N ASP A 134 -5.73 9.55 -5.06
CA ASP A 134 -7.02 8.87 -5.20
C ASP A 134 -7.30 7.93 -4.01
N VAL A 135 -6.28 7.25 -3.46
CA VAL A 135 -6.41 6.46 -2.23
C VAL A 135 -6.94 7.33 -1.10
N MET A 136 -6.37 8.54 -0.91
CA MET A 136 -6.82 9.46 0.13
C MET A 136 -8.28 9.89 -0.04
N GLN A 137 -8.69 10.22 -1.28
CA GLN A 137 -10.09 10.57 -1.59
C GLN A 137 -11.05 9.39 -1.36
N LEU A 138 -10.63 8.17 -1.70
CA LEU A 138 -11.43 6.98 -1.46
C LEU A 138 -11.55 6.65 0.03
N CYS A 139 -10.47 6.83 0.81
CA CYS A 139 -10.50 6.69 2.26
C CYS A 139 -11.52 7.62 2.91
N GLU A 140 -11.50 8.90 2.52
CA GLU A 140 -12.46 9.90 3.00
C GLU A 140 -13.90 9.51 2.60
N TYR A 141 -14.10 9.10 1.35
CA TYR A 141 -15.42 8.73 0.84
C TYR A 141 -16.06 7.54 1.56
N VAL A 142 -15.26 6.54 1.97
CA VAL A 142 -15.76 5.37 2.69
C VAL A 142 -15.74 5.52 4.22
N GLY A 143 -15.35 6.68 4.73
CA GLY A 143 -15.36 6.98 6.16
C GLY A 143 -14.21 6.32 6.94
N ILE A 144 -13.04 6.13 6.33
CA ILE A 144 -11.83 5.73 7.07
C ILE A 144 -11.44 6.87 8.02
N PRO A 145 -11.13 6.60 9.30
CA PRO A 145 -10.79 7.61 10.28
C PRO A 145 -9.69 8.58 9.82
N THR A 146 -9.84 9.86 10.14
CA THR A 146 -8.89 10.92 9.77
C THR A 146 -7.50 10.68 10.36
N GLU A 147 -7.40 10.10 11.54
CA GLU A 147 -6.14 9.74 12.18
C GLU A 147 -5.31 8.76 11.34
N ILE A 148 -5.96 7.85 10.61
CA ILE A 148 -5.30 6.93 9.68
C ILE A 148 -4.82 7.69 8.45
N THR A 149 -5.65 8.55 7.86
CA THR A 149 -5.30 9.28 6.64
C THR A 149 -4.24 10.35 6.88
N GLU A 150 -4.31 11.07 7.99
CA GLU A 150 -3.31 12.06 8.36
C GLU A 150 -1.94 11.45 8.64
N SER A 151 -1.89 10.26 9.24
CA SER A 151 -0.61 9.57 9.46
C SER A 151 0.13 9.32 8.16
N SER A 152 -0.59 9.08 7.06
CA SER A 152 -0.01 8.86 5.73
C SER A 152 0.54 10.14 5.07
N ARG A 153 0.27 11.31 5.64
CA ARG A 153 0.83 12.60 5.19
C ARG A 153 2.13 12.96 5.90
N ARG A 154 2.46 12.26 7.00
CA ARG A 154 3.66 12.51 7.80
C ARG A 154 4.82 11.66 7.33
N ALA A 155 6.04 12.08 7.68
CA ALA A 155 7.21 11.22 7.59
C ALA A 155 7.01 9.99 8.47
N ASP A 156 7.37 8.83 7.95
CA ASP A 156 7.30 7.58 8.69
C ASP A 156 8.64 6.86 8.57
N PRO A 157 9.47 6.93 9.61
CA PRO A 157 10.78 6.28 9.62
C PRO A 157 10.68 4.75 9.50
N ASP A 158 9.57 4.15 9.97
CA ASP A 158 9.36 2.70 9.87
C ASP A 158 8.99 2.24 8.45
N CYS A 159 8.37 3.11 7.65
CA CYS A 159 8.06 2.85 6.24
C CYS A 159 9.11 3.41 5.26
N GLY A 160 10.19 4.00 5.78
CA GLY A 160 11.28 4.54 4.97
C GLY A 160 10.90 5.77 4.14
N ARG A 161 9.82 6.50 4.49
CA ARG A 161 9.46 7.76 3.84
C ARG A 161 10.29 8.90 4.43
N PRO A 162 11.23 9.50 3.66
CA PRO A 162 12.05 10.61 4.14
C PRO A 162 11.22 11.84 4.52
N ALA A 163 11.72 12.64 5.46
CA ALA A 163 11.08 13.88 5.88
C ALA A 163 10.86 14.84 4.70
N GLU A 164 11.85 14.98 3.85
CA GLU A 164 11.83 15.85 2.67
C GLU A 164 10.72 15.45 1.67
N LEU A 165 10.49 14.15 1.51
CA LEU A 165 9.40 13.65 0.66
C LEU A 165 8.03 13.93 1.33
N ALA A 166 7.97 13.93 2.67
CA ALA A 166 6.76 14.22 3.41
C ALA A 166 6.35 15.70 3.34
N GLU A 167 7.29 16.61 3.09
CA GLU A 167 7.02 18.04 2.89
C GLU A 167 6.36 18.34 1.54
N ILE A 168 6.45 17.42 0.58
CA ILE A 168 5.83 17.59 -0.74
C ILE A 168 4.39 17.04 -0.69
N PRO A 169 3.37 17.83 -1.06
CA PRO A 169 1.99 17.35 -1.10
C PRO A 169 1.84 16.12 -2.00
N LEU A 170 1.03 15.15 -1.56
CA LEU A 170 0.82 13.87 -2.28
C LEU A 170 0.34 14.09 -3.72
N GLU A 171 -0.51 15.09 -3.91
CA GLU A 171 -1.02 15.48 -5.22
C GLU A 171 0.08 15.96 -6.16
N CYS A 172 1.09 16.66 -5.62
CA CYS A 172 2.26 17.13 -6.37
C CYS A 172 3.14 15.94 -6.79
N ILE A 173 3.35 14.96 -5.90
CA ILE A 173 4.07 13.73 -6.22
C ILE A 173 3.36 12.99 -7.37
N ASP A 174 2.04 12.84 -7.27
CA ASP A 174 1.26 12.17 -8.32
C ASP A 174 1.28 12.93 -9.66
N ILE A 175 1.28 14.28 -9.63
CA ILE A 175 1.44 15.11 -10.84
C ILE A 175 2.79 14.84 -11.50
N PHE A 176 3.89 14.81 -10.71
CA PHE A 176 5.22 14.49 -11.19
C PHE A 176 5.26 13.11 -11.86
N LEU A 177 4.78 12.08 -11.17
CA LEU A 177 4.80 10.70 -11.66
C LEU A 177 3.94 10.52 -12.91
N LYS A 178 2.75 11.13 -12.95
CA LYS A 178 1.89 11.14 -14.15
C LYS A 178 2.57 11.84 -15.33
N ALA A 179 3.36 12.89 -15.08
CA ALA A 179 4.14 13.55 -16.13
C ALA A 179 5.29 12.68 -16.65
N LYS A 180 6.00 11.96 -15.77
CA LYS A 180 7.02 10.96 -16.18
C LYS A 180 6.42 9.87 -17.08
N LEU A 181 5.18 9.44 -16.82
CA LEU A 181 4.44 8.49 -17.67
C LEU A 181 3.77 9.14 -18.89
N LYS A 182 4.01 10.42 -19.19
CA LYS A 182 3.39 11.18 -20.29
C LYS A 182 1.86 11.23 -20.23
N MET A 183 1.28 11.04 -19.06
CA MET A 183 -0.17 11.09 -18.85
C MET A 183 -0.70 12.50 -18.60
N ARG A 184 0.19 13.44 -18.20
CA ARG A 184 -0.16 14.81 -17.82
C ARG A 184 1.05 15.74 -18.00
N THR A 185 0.79 17.03 -18.15
CA THR A 185 1.83 18.07 -18.08
C THR A 185 2.18 18.36 -16.61
N MET A 186 3.47 18.56 -16.35
CA MET A 186 3.99 18.95 -15.03
C MET A 186 3.61 20.41 -14.73
N ARG A 187 2.77 20.62 -13.72
CA ARG A 187 2.32 21.96 -13.28
C ARG A 187 2.25 22.02 -11.76
N GLY A 188 2.47 23.20 -11.20
CA GLY A 188 2.30 23.45 -9.76
C GLY A 188 3.46 22.93 -8.88
N LEU A 189 4.61 22.57 -9.47
CA LEU A 189 5.82 22.15 -8.78
C LEU A 189 6.90 23.21 -8.94
N THR A 190 7.66 23.44 -7.88
CA THR A 190 8.87 24.28 -7.93
C THR A 190 10.02 23.51 -8.58
N ARG A 191 11.04 24.22 -9.07
CA ARG A 191 12.25 23.59 -9.62
C ARG A 191 12.96 22.71 -8.60
N ALA A 192 13.00 23.12 -7.33
CA ALA A 192 13.62 22.34 -6.25
C ALA A 192 12.85 21.04 -5.99
N GLN A 193 11.52 21.09 -5.94
CA GLN A 193 10.69 19.90 -5.80
C GLN A 193 10.88 18.92 -6.98
N ILE A 194 10.91 19.43 -8.21
CA ILE A 194 11.16 18.61 -9.41
C ILE A 194 12.52 17.92 -9.31
N ALA A 195 13.59 18.66 -9.01
CA ALA A 195 14.94 18.11 -8.91
C ALA A 195 15.03 17.02 -7.83
N TYR A 196 14.41 17.25 -6.67
CA TYR A 196 14.36 16.27 -5.59
C TYR A 196 13.59 15.00 -6.01
N LEU A 197 12.40 15.16 -6.58
CA LEU A 197 11.59 14.02 -7.04
C LEU A 197 12.28 13.25 -8.16
N GLU A 198 13.00 13.91 -9.07
CA GLU A 198 13.82 13.26 -10.10
C GLU A 198 14.92 12.41 -9.47
N HIS A 199 15.65 12.98 -8.52
CA HIS A 199 16.70 12.24 -7.80
C HIS A 199 16.13 10.97 -7.12
N VAL A 200 15.00 11.07 -6.40
CA VAL A 200 14.38 9.92 -5.75
C VAL A 200 13.87 8.90 -6.78
N PHE A 201 13.28 9.36 -7.89
CA PHE A 201 12.80 8.48 -8.96
C PHE A 201 13.96 7.69 -9.59
N GLU A 202 15.05 8.35 -9.94
CA GLU A 202 16.23 7.72 -10.54
C GLU A 202 16.91 6.74 -9.57
N ALA A 203 17.05 7.12 -8.29
CA ALA A 203 17.63 6.28 -7.26
C ALA A 203 16.85 4.98 -7.03
N ASN A 204 15.54 4.96 -7.29
CA ASN A 204 14.67 3.80 -7.09
C ASN A 204 14.34 3.03 -8.38
N ASN A 205 14.72 3.54 -9.55
CA ASN A 205 14.33 2.97 -10.85
C ASN A 205 14.77 1.51 -11.03
N PHE A 206 15.93 1.12 -10.46
CA PHE A 206 16.43 -0.26 -10.52
C PHE A 206 15.43 -1.28 -9.96
N ARG A 207 14.52 -0.86 -9.07
CA ARG A 207 13.52 -1.74 -8.45
C ARG A 207 12.49 -2.28 -9.45
N HIS A 208 12.32 -1.61 -10.59
CA HIS A 208 11.43 -2.07 -11.66
C HIS A 208 12.03 -3.24 -12.45
N ASP A 209 13.36 -3.31 -12.51
CA ASP A 209 14.10 -4.29 -13.31
C ASP A 209 14.47 -5.56 -12.52
N LEU A 210 14.05 -5.66 -11.27
CA LEU A 210 14.32 -6.84 -10.45
C LEU A 210 13.33 -7.99 -10.69
N PRO A 211 13.79 -9.25 -10.65
CA PRO A 211 15.19 -9.65 -10.57
C PRO A 211 15.93 -9.39 -11.88
N VAL A 212 17.19 -8.95 -11.78
CA VAL A 212 18.06 -8.84 -12.96
C VAL A 212 18.22 -10.26 -13.55
N LYS A 213 17.87 -10.40 -14.83
CA LYS A 213 17.94 -11.69 -15.53
C LYS A 213 19.27 -11.82 -16.25
N GLY A 214 19.86 -13.01 -16.18
CA GLY A 214 21.03 -13.33 -16.99
C GLY A 214 20.71 -13.31 -18.49
N PRO A 215 21.75 -13.28 -19.35
CA PRO A 215 21.57 -13.38 -20.80
C PRO A 215 20.86 -14.69 -21.16
N VAL A 216 20.03 -14.62 -22.20
CA VAL A 216 19.36 -15.80 -22.79
C VAL A 216 20.32 -16.50 -23.72
#